data_c8904f50dd2e691c9771661c9c84ad24
#
_entry.id   c8904f50dd2e691c9771661c9c84ad24
#
_cell.length_a   1.000
_cell.length_b   1.000
_cell.length_c   1.000
_cell.angle_alpha   90.00
_cell.angle_beta   90.00
_cell.angle_gamma   90.00
#
_symmetry.space_group_name_H-M   'P 1'
#
loop_
_entity.id
_entity.type
_entity.pdbx_description
1 polymer ?
#
loop_
_entity_poly.entity_id
_entity_poly.type
_entity_poly.pdbx_seq_one_letter_code
_entity_poly.pdbx_strand_id
1 'polypeptide(L)'
;LAVPEQLFHYPLLILDPAENGEFKVGSNGTGAFTLVENEVGRRQVLKAHKPGYWGGGPNLDQLEFIDLGDDPAAAVSALASRQVDGLYGADIVQLDALQKIPHVQMYQVPTAYTATARVQPVKPFDDKRVRQAMRYAIDANTILQIAHRGLGQVGEHHHVSAVHPEYAKLAPFTRDVARAKRLLAEAGHPGGIDVEIACRPQPGWELLAVQAMVEQWKEAGIRVKINVMPSTQYWEVWTKVPFGFTTWAHRPLGVMSLALAYRSGGPWNESRYSNPEFDRLLTQAEGTLDVNSRREIMARLETILQDDGPIVQPVWRAIFTFQDKRVLGFKVHPSLYISGHQLAVQS
;
A
#
# COMPACT_ATOMS: atom_id res chain seq x y z
N LEU A 1 13.83 19.88 -5.22
CA LEU A 1 13.55 18.85 -4.22
C LEU A 1 14.61 18.87 -3.15
N ALA A 2 14.21 19.03 -1.90
CA ALA A 2 15.15 19.08 -0.80
C ALA A 2 15.50 17.68 -0.25
N VAL A 3 14.66 16.69 -0.50
CA VAL A 3 14.87 15.28 -0.14
C VAL A 3 15.19 14.49 -1.41
N PRO A 4 16.48 14.19 -1.70
CA PRO A 4 16.91 13.58 -2.95
C PRO A 4 16.27 12.20 -3.20
N GLU A 5 15.96 11.44 -2.14
CA GLU A 5 15.34 10.13 -2.22
C GLU A 5 14.00 10.15 -2.97
N GLN A 6 13.30 11.29 -3.01
CA GLN A 6 12.08 11.45 -3.80
C GLN A 6 12.32 11.34 -5.30
N LEU A 7 13.55 11.65 -5.77
CA LEU A 7 13.93 11.53 -7.17
C LEU A 7 14.10 10.07 -7.63
N PHE A 8 14.35 9.16 -6.70
CA PHE A 8 14.61 7.74 -7.02
C PHE A 8 13.38 6.85 -6.87
N HIS A 9 12.20 7.44 -6.77
CA HIS A 9 10.96 6.67 -6.76
C HIS A 9 10.50 6.37 -8.19
N TYR A 10 9.88 5.20 -8.40
CA TYR A 10 9.48 4.67 -9.72
C TYR A 10 8.76 5.66 -10.66
N PRO A 11 8.03 6.71 -10.21
CA PRO A 11 7.41 7.64 -11.14
C PRO A 11 8.40 8.65 -11.76
N LEU A 12 9.64 8.72 -11.27
CA LEU A 12 10.64 9.70 -11.71
C LEU A 12 11.77 9.02 -12.48
N LEU A 13 11.43 8.37 -13.59
CA LEU A 13 12.39 7.75 -14.49
C LEU A 13 13.03 8.81 -15.38
N ILE A 14 14.35 8.73 -15.55
CA ILE A 14 15.09 9.53 -16.54
C ILE A 14 15.13 8.71 -17.83
N LEU A 15 14.45 9.22 -18.85
CA LEU A 15 14.40 8.60 -20.17
C LEU A 15 15.55 9.10 -21.04
N ASP A 16 15.97 8.28 -22.02
CA ASP A 16 16.88 8.71 -23.07
C ASP A 16 16.22 9.85 -23.87
N PRO A 17 16.89 11.01 -24.09
CA PRO A 17 16.32 12.10 -24.88
C PRO A 17 15.89 11.67 -26.29
N ALA A 18 16.52 10.65 -26.88
CA ALA A 18 16.16 10.11 -28.19
C ALA A 18 14.77 9.44 -28.22
N GLU A 19 14.23 9.07 -27.05
CA GLU A 19 12.91 8.45 -26.91
C GLU A 19 11.76 9.47 -26.87
N ASN A 20 12.05 10.78 -26.92
CA ASN A 20 11.06 11.87 -26.90
C ASN A 20 10.03 11.79 -25.74
N GLY A 21 10.44 11.29 -24.58
CA GLY A 21 9.58 11.15 -23.40
C GLY A 21 8.68 9.90 -23.41
N GLU A 22 8.82 9.03 -24.40
CA GLU A 22 8.07 7.76 -24.48
C GLU A 22 8.97 6.57 -24.16
N PHE A 23 8.46 5.61 -23.38
CA PHE A 23 9.08 4.31 -23.17
C PHE A 23 8.27 3.23 -23.87
N LYS A 24 8.89 2.46 -24.76
CA LYS A 24 8.25 1.44 -25.61
C LYS A 24 9.15 0.21 -25.79
N VAL A 25 8.63 -0.78 -26.49
CA VAL A 25 9.43 -1.94 -26.91
C VAL A 25 10.65 -1.48 -27.72
N GLY A 26 11.82 -1.94 -27.32
CA GLY A 26 13.10 -1.60 -27.92
C GLY A 26 13.72 -0.28 -27.45
N SER A 27 13.06 0.49 -26.57
CA SER A 27 13.61 1.71 -26.01
C SER A 27 14.96 1.48 -25.32
N ASN A 28 15.86 2.43 -25.48
CA ASN A 28 17.16 2.42 -24.83
C ASN A 28 17.02 2.73 -23.35
N GLY A 29 17.83 2.07 -22.53
CA GLY A 29 17.84 2.25 -21.07
C GLY A 29 19.18 1.83 -20.47
N THR A 30 19.37 2.19 -19.19
CA THR A 30 20.60 1.86 -18.44
C THR A 30 20.50 0.52 -17.70
N GLY A 31 19.40 -0.25 -17.88
CA GLY A 31 19.16 -1.53 -17.23
C GLY A 31 19.93 -2.70 -17.89
N ALA A 32 19.91 -3.85 -17.18
CA ALA A 32 20.54 -5.07 -17.68
C ALA A 32 19.76 -5.77 -18.80
N PHE A 33 18.53 -5.34 -19.04
CA PHE A 33 17.60 -5.97 -19.99
C PHE A 33 16.91 -4.92 -20.85
N THR A 34 16.60 -5.30 -22.10
CA THR A 34 15.75 -4.53 -23.02
C THR A 34 14.37 -5.15 -23.10
N LEU A 35 13.32 -4.35 -23.05
CA LEU A 35 11.96 -4.78 -23.30
C LEU A 35 11.79 -5.08 -24.80
N VAL A 36 11.52 -6.35 -25.14
CA VAL A 36 11.39 -6.80 -26.54
C VAL A 36 9.97 -7.18 -26.92
N GLU A 37 9.09 -7.40 -25.93
CA GLU A 37 7.67 -7.69 -26.14
C GLU A 37 6.86 -7.09 -24.99
N ASN A 38 5.71 -6.50 -25.28
CA ASN A 38 4.79 -5.97 -24.28
C ASN A 38 3.33 -6.12 -24.76
N GLU A 39 2.70 -7.21 -24.37
CA GLU A 39 1.26 -7.45 -24.55
C GLU A 39 0.55 -7.25 -23.22
N VAL A 40 -0.10 -6.09 -23.05
CA VAL A 40 -0.81 -5.74 -21.82
C VAL A 40 -1.90 -6.78 -21.51
N GLY A 41 -1.95 -7.25 -20.26
CA GLY A 41 -2.89 -8.29 -19.83
C GLY A 41 -2.51 -9.70 -20.30
N ARG A 42 -1.31 -9.91 -20.82
CA ARG A 42 -0.84 -11.22 -21.27
C ARG A 42 0.61 -11.51 -20.91
N ARG A 43 1.57 -10.76 -21.49
CA ARG A 43 3.00 -11.09 -21.37
C ARG A 43 3.91 -9.91 -21.65
N GLN A 44 5.00 -9.84 -20.90
CA GLN A 44 6.15 -8.97 -21.16
C GLN A 44 7.42 -9.79 -21.24
N VAL A 45 8.30 -9.51 -22.19
CA VAL A 45 9.58 -10.19 -22.37
C VAL A 45 10.71 -9.18 -22.37
N LEU A 46 11.70 -9.42 -21.51
CA LEU A 46 12.91 -8.63 -21.40
C LEU A 46 14.10 -9.53 -21.72
N LYS A 47 14.93 -9.13 -22.72
CA LYS A 47 16.16 -9.83 -23.10
C LYS A 47 17.38 -9.17 -22.50
N ALA A 48 18.32 -9.98 -22.07
CA ALA A 48 19.57 -9.53 -21.47
C ALA A 48 20.46 -8.77 -22.46
N HIS A 49 21.04 -7.66 -21.98
CA HIS A 49 22.17 -7.02 -22.64
C HIS A 49 23.44 -7.82 -22.36
N LYS A 50 24.02 -8.44 -23.41
CA LYS A 50 25.30 -9.15 -23.33
C LYS A 50 26.23 -8.67 -24.47
N PRO A 51 27.51 -8.33 -24.18
CA PRO A 51 28.15 -8.16 -22.85
C PRO A 51 28.10 -6.71 -22.37
N GLY A 52 28.23 -6.50 -21.07
CA GLY A 52 28.66 -5.19 -20.58
C GLY A 52 27.71 -4.39 -19.73
N TYR A 53 26.75 -5.04 -19.02
CA TYR A 53 25.98 -4.30 -18.01
C TYR A 53 26.91 -3.88 -16.85
N TRP A 54 26.95 -2.58 -16.55
CA TRP A 54 27.84 -1.97 -15.54
C TRP A 54 27.63 -2.50 -14.10
N GLY A 55 26.42 -3.00 -13.79
CA GLY A 55 26.04 -3.55 -12.48
C GLY A 55 26.40 -5.02 -12.26
N GLY A 56 27.14 -5.64 -13.20
CA GLY A 56 27.44 -7.08 -13.18
C GLY A 56 26.26 -7.96 -13.65
N GLY A 57 26.56 -9.16 -14.14
CA GLY A 57 25.56 -10.02 -14.78
C GLY A 57 25.15 -9.49 -16.17
N PRO A 58 23.93 -9.75 -16.67
CA PRO A 58 22.94 -10.67 -16.12
C PRO A 58 23.31 -12.15 -16.35
N ASN A 59 22.85 -13.02 -15.44
CA ASN A 59 23.06 -14.47 -15.54
C ASN A 59 21.95 -15.16 -16.35
N LEU A 60 20.81 -14.48 -16.53
CA LEU A 60 19.69 -14.96 -17.34
C LEU A 60 19.78 -14.38 -18.76
N ASP A 61 19.34 -15.14 -19.74
CA ASP A 61 19.21 -14.66 -21.12
C ASP A 61 17.96 -13.80 -21.29
N GLN A 62 16.92 -14.10 -20.49
CA GLN A 62 15.60 -13.48 -20.63
C GLN A 62 14.85 -13.54 -19.31
N LEU A 63 14.00 -12.52 -19.08
CA LEU A 63 12.94 -12.49 -18.05
C LEU A 63 11.59 -12.39 -18.74
N GLU A 64 10.63 -13.19 -18.27
CA GLU A 64 9.26 -13.12 -18.74
C GLU A 64 8.33 -12.81 -17.57
N PHE A 65 7.45 -11.81 -17.75
CA PHE A 65 6.33 -11.57 -16.87
C PHE A 65 5.06 -12.03 -17.56
N ILE A 66 4.35 -12.97 -16.96
CA ILE A 66 3.12 -13.57 -17.50
C ILE A 66 1.96 -13.12 -16.63
N ASP A 67 0.95 -12.51 -17.25
CA ASP A 67 -0.31 -12.21 -16.56
C ASP A 67 -1.13 -13.50 -16.45
N LEU A 68 -1.41 -13.90 -15.22
CA LEU A 68 -2.17 -15.11 -14.90
C LEU A 68 -3.66 -14.81 -14.61
N GLY A 69 -4.08 -13.54 -14.81
CA GLY A 69 -5.43 -13.09 -14.53
C GLY A 69 -5.74 -12.92 -13.03
N ASP A 70 -7.00 -12.65 -12.73
CA ASP A 70 -7.46 -12.32 -11.39
C ASP A 70 -7.80 -13.56 -10.52
N ASP A 71 -7.77 -14.77 -11.08
CA ASP A 71 -8.03 -15.99 -10.31
C ASP A 71 -6.82 -16.37 -9.45
N PRO A 72 -6.93 -16.31 -8.11
CA PRO A 72 -5.84 -16.72 -7.23
C PRO A 72 -5.37 -18.15 -7.43
N ALA A 73 -6.24 -19.06 -7.89
CA ALA A 73 -5.90 -20.46 -8.12
C ALA A 73 -4.99 -20.64 -9.35
N ALA A 74 -5.08 -19.76 -10.36
CA ALA A 74 -4.23 -19.81 -11.54
C ALA A 74 -2.75 -19.61 -11.17
N ALA A 75 -2.43 -18.62 -10.32
CA ALA A 75 -1.07 -18.37 -9.85
C ALA A 75 -0.50 -19.54 -9.03
N VAL A 76 -1.31 -20.14 -8.15
CA VAL A 76 -0.93 -21.34 -7.39
C VAL A 76 -0.61 -22.51 -8.33
N SER A 77 -1.47 -22.75 -9.31
CA SER A 77 -1.32 -23.86 -10.28
C SER A 77 -0.08 -23.66 -11.17
N ALA A 78 0.14 -22.45 -11.67
CA ALA A 78 1.28 -22.11 -12.52
C ALA A 78 2.62 -22.33 -11.79
N LEU A 79 2.70 -21.93 -10.50
CA LEU A 79 3.90 -22.15 -9.70
C LEU A 79 4.08 -23.62 -9.32
N ALA A 80 2.99 -24.33 -8.97
CA ALA A 80 3.02 -25.76 -8.63
C ALA A 80 3.46 -26.64 -9.80
N SER A 81 3.06 -26.30 -11.03
CA SER A 81 3.44 -26.99 -12.26
C SER A 81 4.77 -26.54 -12.86
N ARG A 82 5.44 -25.54 -12.26
CA ARG A 82 6.64 -24.89 -12.79
C ARG A 82 6.44 -24.23 -14.16
N GLN A 83 5.22 -23.82 -14.47
CA GLN A 83 4.96 -22.94 -15.62
C GLN A 83 5.59 -21.57 -15.41
N VAL A 84 5.71 -21.13 -14.15
CA VAL A 84 6.47 -19.94 -13.74
C VAL A 84 7.45 -20.32 -12.63
N ASP A 85 8.59 -19.63 -12.57
CA ASP A 85 9.62 -19.84 -11.55
C ASP A 85 9.36 -19.04 -10.27
N GLY A 86 8.47 -18.07 -10.31
CA GLY A 86 8.12 -17.26 -9.16
C GLY A 86 6.88 -16.41 -9.37
N LEU A 87 6.32 -15.91 -8.27
CA LEU A 87 5.24 -14.94 -8.28
C LEU A 87 5.81 -13.54 -8.04
N TYR A 88 5.24 -12.54 -8.71
CA TYR A 88 5.57 -11.13 -8.47
C TYR A 88 5.16 -10.70 -7.05
N GLY A 89 3.98 -11.13 -6.61
CA GLY A 89 3.45 -10.98 -5.26
C GLY A 89 2.37 -12.01 -5.04
N ALA A 90 2.06 -12.31 -3.77
CA ALA A 90 1.00 -13.23 -3.41
C ALA A 90 -0.04 -12.55 -2.51
N ASP A 91 -1.29 -13.00 -2.60
CA ASP A 91 -2.37 -12.59 -1.69
C ASP A 91 -2.45 -13.56 -0.50
N ILE A 92 -3.00 -13.10 0.60
CA ILE A 92 -3.18 -13.88 1.83
C ILE A 92 -4.07 -15.11 1.62
N VAL A 93 -5.01 -15.04 0.68
CA VAL A 93 -5.91 -16.15 0.33
C VAL A 93 -5.18 -17.32 -0.33
N GLN A 94 -4.01 -17.08 -0.93
CA GLN A 94 -3.18 -18.08 -1.58
C GLN A 94 -2.18 -18.75 -0.63
N LEU A 95 -1.94 -18.16 0.55
CA LEU A 95 -0.82 -18.51 1.43
C LEU A 95 -0.75 -20.01 1.76
N ASP A 96 -1.88 -20.60 2.20
CA ASP A 96 -1.91 -22.00 2.61
C ASP A 96 -1.62 -22.96 1.46
N ALA A 97 -2.09 -22.65 0.27
CA ALA A 97 -1.85 -23.46 -0.92
C ALA A 97 -0.40 -23.36 -1.37
N LEU A 98 0.16 -22.15 -1.42
CA LEU A 98 1.54 -21.90 -1.83
C LEU A 98 2.55 -22.51 -0.86
N GLN A 99 2.31 -22.45 0.44
CA GLN A 99 3.19 -23.05 1.45
C GLN A 99 3.26 -24.60 1.38
N LYS A 100 2.26 -25.24 0.76
CA LYS A 100 2.25 -26.69 0.58
C LYS A 100 3.05 -27.17 -0.62
N ILE A 101 3.50 -26.27 -1.50
CA ILE A 101 4.27 -26.66 -2.69
C ILE A 101 5.73 -26.92 -2.26
N PRO A 102 6.24 -28.16 -2.38
CA PRO A 102 7.49 -28.56 -1.72
C PRO A 102 8.75 -27.91 -2.33
N HIS A 103 8.70 -27.52 -3.60
CA HIS A 103 9.84 -26.95 -4.32
C HIS A 103 9.90 -25.42 -4.30
N VAL A 104 8.99 -24.75 -3.60
CA VAL A 104 9.03 -23.28 -3.47
C VAL A 104 9.47 -22.84 -2.08
N GLN A 105 9.86 -21.59 -1.97
CA GLN A 105 10.11 -20.93 -0.69
C GLN A 105 9.46 -19.55 -0.67
N MET A 106 9.02 -19.14 0.51
CA MET A 106 8.43 -17.83 0.77
C MET A 106 9.49 -16.80 1.08
N TYR A 107 9.34 -15.63 0.50
CA TYR A 107 10.08 -14.42 0.84
C TYR A 107 9.12 -13.37 1.37
N GLN A 108 9.50 -12.66 2.41
CA GLN A 108 8.66 -11.66 3.06
C GLN A 108 9.47 -10.43 3.43
N VAL A 109 8.86 -9.25 3.33
CA VAL A 109 9.44 -7.98 3.76
C VAL A 109 8.37 -7.09 4.39
N PRO A 110 8.67 -6.40 5.52
CA PRO A 110 7.81 -5.36 6.05
C PRO A 110 7.75 -4.18 5.09
N THR A 111 6.58 -3.54 4.98
CA THR A 111 6.37 -2.43 4.04
C THR A 111 5.55 -1.31 4.64
N ALA A 112 5.54 -0.16 3.96
CA ALA A 112 4.56 0.89 4.15
C ALA A 112 3.33 0.73 3.22
N TYR A 113 3.02 -0.50 2.83
CA TYR A 113 1.81 -0.81 2.07
C TYR A 113 0.64 -0.94 3.04
N THR A 114 -0.41 -0.17 2.81
CA THR A 114 -1.59 -0.13 3.70
C THR A 114 -2.87 0.03 2.90
N ALA A 115 -4.00 -0.01 3.58
CA ALA A 115 -5.24 0.57 3.11
C ALA A 115 -5.89 1.41 4.22
N THR A 116 -6.55 2.46 3.81
CA THR A 116 -7.19 3.40 4.73
C THR A 116 -8.70 3.45 4.48
N ALA A 117 -9.48 3.28 5.54
CA ALA A 117 -10.87 3.70 5.54
C ALA A 117 -10.88 5.22 5.76
N ARG A 118 -11.06 5.96 4.67
CA ARG A 118 -10.97 7.41 4.68
C ARG A 118 -12.33 8.05 4.48
N VAL A 119 -12.55 9.19 5.14
CA VAL A 119 -13.80 9.93 5.10
C VAL A 119 -13.58 11.34 4.57
N GLN A 120 -14.55 11.86 3.80
CA GLN A 120 -14.59 13.26 3.40
C GLN A 120 -15.33 14.10 4.46
N PRO A 121 -15.10 15.42 4.54
CA PRO A 121 -15.71 16.30 5.55
C PRO A 121 -17.17 16.65 5.19
N VAL A 122 -17.98 15.61 5.05
CA VAL A 122 -19.44 15.70 4.83
C VAL A 122 -20.16 14.98 5.96
N LYS A 123 -21.41 15.32 6.23
CA LYS A 123 -22.19 14.68 7.30
C LYS A 123 -22.24 13.16 7.15
N PRO A 124 -22.04 12.42 8.26
CA PRO A 124 -21.75 12.88 9.60
C PRO A 124 -20.25 13.10 9.91
N PHE A 125 -19.37 12.92 8.93
CA PHE A 125 -17.90 12.94 9.07
C PHE A 125 -17.29 14.35 9.11
N ASP A 126 -18.07 15.40 8.89
CA ASP A 126 -17.66 16.80 9.11
C ASP A 126 -17.34 17.07 10.59
N ASP A 127 -17.97 16.36 11.52
CA ASP A 127 -17.66 16.42 12.94
C ASP A 127 -16.44 15.54 13.28
N LYS A 128 -15.39 16.16 13.83
CA LYS A 128 -14.16 15.48 14.26
C LYS A 128 -14.44 14.38 15.30
N ARG A 129 -15.43 14.55 16.18
CA ARG A 129 -15.79 13.57 17.20
C ARG A 129 -16.31 12.27 16.59
N VAL A 130 -17.05 12.36 15.48
CA VAL A 130 -17.47 11.17 14.70
C VAL A 130 -16.26 10.45 14.13
N ARG A 131 -15.31 11.16 13.51
CA ARG A 131 -14.09 10.57 12.97
C ARG A 131 -13.22 9.92 14.05
N GLN A 132 -13.11 10.55 15.21
CA GLN A 132 -12.43 9.99 16.37
C GLN A 132 -13.13 8.73 16.90
N ALA A 133 -14.47 8.73 16.97
CA ALA A 133 -15.25 7.58 17.40
C ALA A 133 -14.99 6.36 16.52
N MET A 134 -14.90 6.55 15.19
CA MET A 134 -14.59 5.47 14.25
C MET A 134 -13.25 4.80 14.57
N ARG A 135 -12.23 5.55 14.95
CA ARG A 135 -10.92 5.01 15.31
C ARG A 135 -10.93 4.30 16.65
N TYR A 136 -11.54 4.90 17.69
CA TYR A 136 -11.63 4.28 19.02
C TYR A 136 -12.44 2.99 19.03
N ALA A 137 -13.31 2.77 18.05
CA ALA A 137 -14.05 1.53 17.91
C ALA A 137 -13.21 0.35 17.38
N ILE A 138 -12.00 0.59 16.82
CA ILE A 138 -11.20 -0.39 16.09
C ILE A 138 -10.10 -1.01 16.95
N ASP A 139 -10.03 -2.33 16.97
CA ASP A 139 -8.88 -3.13 17.37
C ASP A 139 -8.09 -3.55 16.14
N ALA A 140 -7.01 -2.84 15.89
CA ALA A 140 -6.16 -3.04 14.72
C ALA A 140 -5.42 -4.40 14.75
N ASN A 141 -5.11 -4.96 15.93
CA ASN A 141 -4.51 -6.29 16.05
C ASN A 141 -5.45 -7.37 15.50
N THR A 142 -6.71 -7.34 15.93
CA THR A 142 -7.71 -8.28 15.42
C THR A 142 -7.88 -8.18 13.91
N ILE A 143 -7.88 -6.96 13.36
CA ILE A 143 -7.97 -6.75 11.91
C ILE A 143 -6.73 -7.31 11.20
N LEU A 144 -5.52 -7.09 11.74
CA LEU A 144 -4.29 -7.66 11.19
C LEU A 144 -4.33 -9.20 11.16
N GLN A 145 -4.85 -9.83 12.22
CA GLN A 145 -5.00 -11.29 12.25
C GLN A 145 -6.01 -11.78 11.19
N ILE A 146 -7.16 -11.14 11.08
CA ILE A 146 -8.22 -11.56 10.15
C ILE A 146 -7.80 -11.31 8.70
N ALA A 147 -7.32 -10.10 8.37
CA ALA A 147 -7.03 -9.69 7.01
C ALA A 147 -5.67 -10.18 6.49
N HIS A 148 -4.69 -10.39 7.39
CA HIS A 148 -3.30 -10.72 7.02
C HIS A 148 -2.66 -11.82 7.85
N ARG A 149 -3.42 -12.56 8.68
CA ARG A 149 -2.90 -13.65 9.53
C ARG A 149 -1.68 -13.21 10.36
N GLY A 150 -1.65 -11.94 10.79
CA GLY A 150 -0.54 -11.36 11.54
C GLY A 150 0.70 -11.00 10.68
N LEU A 151 0.67 -11.20 9.37
CA LEU A 151 1.79 -10.84 8.47
C LEU A 151 1.81 -9.34 8.17
N GLY A 152 2.42 -8.58 9.08
CA GLY A 152 2.49 -7.13 8.99
C GLY A 152 2.67 -6.46 10.34
N GLN A 153 2.26 -5.22 10.42
CA GLN A 153 2.29 -4.41 11.64
C GLN A 153 0.95 -3.72 11.86
N VAL A 154 0.64 -3.40 13.10
CA VAL A 154 -0.53 -2.61 13.46
C VAL A 154 -0.36 -1.20 12.90
N GLY A 155 -1.42 -0.67 12.31
CA GLY A 155 -1.50 0.73 11.87
C GLY A 155 -1.81 1.67 13.03
N GLU A 156 -1.36 2.90 12.90
CA GLU A 156 -1.45 3.92 13.94
C GLU A 156 -2.30 5.12 13.53
N HIS A 157 -3.08 4.98 12.46
CA HIS A 157 -4.02 6.00 11.94
C HIS A 157 -3.37 7.34 11.49
N HIS A 158 -2.10 7.32 11.08
CA HIS A 158 -1.40 8.53 10.62
C HIS A 158 -0.62 8.35 9.31
N HIS A 159 -0.72 7.21 8.66
CA HIS A 159 -0.16 6.89 7.34
C HIS A 159 1.39 7.04 7.22
N VAL A 160 2.11 6.96 8.35
CA VAL A 160 3.58 6.88 8.39
C VAL A 160 3.97 5.57 9.06
N SER A 161 4.68 4.71 8.33
CA SER A 161 5.05 3.36 8.77
C SER A 161 6.36 3.37 9.55
N ALA A 162 6.52 2.44 10.48
CA ALA A 162 7.79 2.21 11.19
C ALA A 162 8.95 1.80 10.27
N VAL A 163 8.70 1.47 8.99
CA VAL A 163 9.74 1.24 7.99
C VAL A 163 10.28 2.54 7.37
N HIS A 164 9.61 3.66 7.57
CA HIS A 164 10.09 4.96 7.09
C HIS A 164 11.22 5.48 8.01
N PRO A 165 12.31 6.04 7.46
CA PRO A 165 13.43 6.51 8.28
C PRO A 165 13.05 7.66 9.22
N GLU A 166 12.07 8.46 8.85
CA GLU A 166 11.56 9.60 9.63
C GLU A 166 10.33 9.28 10.50
N TYR A 167 9.94 8.01 10.62
CA TYR A 167 8.86 7.60 11.50
C TYR A 167 9.08 8.07 12.94
N ALA A 168 8.06 8.65 13.54
CA ALA A 168 8.04 9.01 14.94
C ALA A 168 7.16 8.02 15.73
N LYS A 169 7.72 7.46 16.79
CA LYS A 169 6.97 6.54 17.66
C LYS A 169 6.04 7.36 18.57
N LEU A 170 4.76 7.34 18.27
CA LEU A 170 3.72 7.95 19.12
C LEU A 170 3.24 6.97 20.20
N ALA A 171 2.43 7.47 21.13
CA ALA A 171 1.74 6.61 22.10
C ALA A 171 0.80 5.65 21.36
N PRO A 172 0.75 4.36 21.77
CA PRO A 172 -0.13 3.38 21.14
C PRO A 172 -1.60 3.84 21.16
N PHE A 173 -2.27 3.67 20.04
CA PHE A 173 -3.71 3.92 19.94
C PHE A 173 -4.47 2.68 20.42
N THR A 174 -5.27 2.84 21.45
CA THR A 174 -6.01 1.73 22.09
C THR A 174 -7.49 1.82 21.76
N ARG A 175 -8.09 0.68 21.45
CA ARG A 175 -9.56 0.57 21.29
C ARG A 175 -10.28 0.98 22.58
N ASP A 176 -11.30 1.84 22.45
CA ASP A 176 -12.19 2.26 23.54
C ASP A 176 -13.61 2.49 23.00
N VAL A 177 -14.40 1.44 23.01
CA VAL A 177 -15.81 1.48 22.52
C VAL A 177 -16.67 2.41 23.36
N ALA A 178 -16.44 2.50 24.68
CA ALA A 178 -17.18 3.40 25.53
C ALA A 178 -16.91 4.86 25.18
N ARG A 179 -15.67 5.21 24.92
CA ARG A 179 -15.27 6.53 24.42
C ARG A 179 -15.87 6.81 23.04
N ALA A 180 -15.86 5.84 22.14
CA ALA A 180 -16.48 5.98 20.82
C ALA A 180 -17.96 6.33 20.91
N LYS A 181 -18.71 5.63 21.77
CA LYS A 181 -20.13 5.93 22.03
C LYS A 181 -20.35 7.33 22.62
N ARG A 182 -19.51 7.75 23.58
CA ARG A 182 -19.60 9.11 24.14
C ARG A 182 -19.37 10.17 23.10
N LEU A 183 -18.33 10.02 22.26
CA LEU A 183 -18.02 10.96 21.18
C LEU A 183 -19.15 11.07 20.16
N LEU A 184 -19.81 9.96 19.80
CA LEU A 184 -20.99 9.98 18.94
C LEU A 184 -22.17 10.73 19.61
N ALA A 185 -22.44 10.46 20.88
CA ALA A 185 -23.48 11.16 21.61
C ALA A 185 -23.23 12.67 21.71
N GLU A 186 -22.02 13.08 22.03
CA GLU A 186 -21.56 14.47 22.05
C GLU A 186 -21.66 15.15 20.68
N ALA A 187 -21.47 14.39 19.59
CA ALA A 187 -21.67 14.85 18.23
C ALA A 187 -23.14 14.90 17.77
N GLY A 188 -24.09 14.60 18.68
CA GLY A 188 -25.53 14.61 18.38
C GLY A 188 -26.08 13.28 17.84
N HIS A 189 -25.32 12.19 17.95
CA HIS A 189 -25.69 10.86 17.48
C HIS A 189 -25.79 9.82 18.62
N PRO A 190 -26.61 10.01 19.65
CA PRO A 190 -26.69 9.07 20.78
C PRO A 190 -27.22 7.70 20.38
N GLY A 191 -27.98 7.61 19.27
CA GLY A 191 -28.49 6.35 18.69
C GLY A 191 -27.51 5.72 17.66
N GLY A 192 -26.34 6.32 17.50
CA GLY A 192 -25.35 5.89 16.47
C GLY A 192 -25.58 6.52 15.11
N ILE A 193 -24.86 6.03 14.11
CA ILE A 193 -24.90 6.53 12.72
C ILE A 193 -25.05 5.39 11.73
N ASP A 194 -25.67 5.69 10.57
CA ASP A 194 -25.77 4.80 9.41
C ASP A 194 -24.98 5.40 8.26
N VAL A 195 -24.01 4.65 7.73
CA VAL A 195 -23.11 5.11 6.67
C VAL A 195 -22.82 3.98 5.68
N GLU A 196 -22.29 4.32 4.50
CA GLU A 196 -21.90 3.34 3.49
C GLU A 196 -20.43 3.50 3.15
N ILE A 197 -19.67 2.38 3.13
CA ILE A 197 -18.26 2.34 2.71
C ILE A 197 -18.14 1.69 1.34
N ALA A 198 -17.49 2.39 0.40
CA ALA A 198 -17.13 1.82 -0.89
C ALA A 198 -15.79 1.09 -0.78
N CYS A 199 -15.70 -0.12 -1.34
CA CYS A 199 -14.47 -0.90 -1.38
C CYS A 199 -14.43 -1.79 -2.62
N ARG A 200 -13.26 -2.40 -2.88
CA ARG A 200 -13.06 -3.36 -3.96
C ARG A 200 -13.16 -4.80 -3.45
N PRO A 201 -13.53 -5.77 -4.31
CA PRO A 201 -13.51 -7.18 -3.94
C PRO A 201 -12.09 -7.76 -3.91
N GLN A 202 -11.17 -7.18 -4.67
CA GLN A 202 -9.78 -7.62 -4.82
C GLN A 202 -8.79 -6.46 -4.63
N PRO A 203 -7.63 -6.72 -4.03
CA PRO A 203 -7.21 -8.00 -3.44
C PRO A 203 -8.06 -8.38 -2.21
N GLY A 204 -8.23 -9.68 -1.98
CA GLY A 204 -9.19 -10.22 -1.00
C GLY A 204 -9.01 -9.73 0.43
N TRP A 205 -7.79 -9.40 0.84
CA TRP A 205 -7.51 -8.87 2.17
C TRP A 205 -8.20 -7.52 2.47
N GLU A 206 -8.46 -6.71 1.44
CA GLU A 206 -9.15 -5.42 1.61
C GLU A 206 -10.59 -5.64 2.09
N LEU A 207 -11.30 -6.54 1.43
CA LEU A 207 -12.67 -6.86 1.82
C LEU A 207 -12.73 -7.52 3.21
N LEU A 208 -11.79 -8.41 3.54
CA LEU A 208 -11.68 -9.00 4.88
C LEU A 208 -11.44 -7.93 5.96
N ALA A 209 -10.57 -6.94 5.69
CA ALA A 209 -10.32 -5.84 6.61
C ALA A 209 -11.57 -4.97 6.81
N VAL A 210 -12.29 -4.64 5.73
CA VAL A 210 -13.54 -3.86 5.81
C VAL A 210 -14.59 -4.62 6.60
N GLN A 211 -14.80 -5.90 6.35
CA GLN A 211 -15.76 -6.73 7.09
C GLN A 211 -15.42 -6.78 8.58
N ALA A 212 -14.15 -6.98 8.94
CA ALA A 212 -13.70 -6.97 10.33
C ALA A 212 -13.94 -5.60 11.02
N MET A 213 -13.66 -4.50 10.32
CA MET A 213 -13.93 -3.16 10.83
C MET A 213 -15.43 -2.92 11.04
N VAL A 214 -16.26 -3.34 10.10
CA VAL A 214 -17.73 -3.16 10.17
C VAL A 214 -18.32 -3.83 11.42
N GLU A 215 -17.88 -5.05 11.74
CA GLU A 215 -18.33 -5.74 12.96
C GLU A 215 -17.88 -5.00 14.24
N GLN A 216 -16.68 -4.46 14.26
CA GLN A 216 -16.20 -3.69 15.41
C GLN A 216 -16.89 -2.32 15.54
N TRP A 217 -17.14 -1.64 14.43
CA TRP A 217 -17.89 -0.37 14.42
C TRP A 217 -19.32 -0.53 14.92
N LYS A 218 -19.96 -1.64 14.60
CA LYS A 218 -21.31 -1.97 15.06
C LYS A 218 -21.45 -1.95 16.58
N GLU A 219 -20.42 -2.42 17.30
CA GLU A 219 -20.40 -2.38 18.77
C GLU A 219 -20.45 -0.94 19.33
N ALA A 220 -19.91 0.03 18.59
CA ALA A 220 -19.96 1.45 18.94
C ALA A 220 -21.24 2.17 18.47
N GLY A 221 -22.15 1.46 17.77
CA GLY A 221 -23.34 2.06 17.17
C GLY A 221 -23.12 2.67 15.79
N ILE A 222 -21.97 2.35 15.15
CA ILE A 222 -21.68 2.77 13.78
C ILE A 222 -22.08 1.62 12.85
N ARG A 223 -23.22 1.78 12.18
CA ARG A 223 -23.76 0.77 11.25
C ARG A 223 -23.30 1.10 9.84
N VAL A 224 -22.45 0.24 9.31
CA VAL A 224 -21.81 0.46 8.00
C VAL A 224 -22.33 -0.57 6.99
N LYS A 225 -22.92 -0.07 5.92
CA LYS A 225 -23.25 -0.87 4.74
C LYS A 225 -22.01 -0.95 3.84
N ILE A 226 -21.63 -2.16 3.44
CA ILE A 226 -20.50 -2.36 2.51
C ILE A 226 -21.03 -2.30 1.09
N ASN A 227 -20.46 -1.40 0.28
CA ASN A 227 -20.69 -1.27 -1.15
C ASN A 227 -19.47 -1.77 -1.90
N VAL A 228 -19.52 -3.04 -2.36
CA VAL A 228 -18.43 -3.66 -3.11
C VAL A 228 -18.57 -3.27 -4.57
N MET A 229 -17.57 -2.60 -5.11
CA MET A 229 -17.53 -2.13 -6.50
C MET A 229 -16.45 -2.89 -7.29
N PRO A 230 -16.69 -3.25 -8.58
CA PRO A 230 -15.61 -3.70 -9.45
C PRO A 230 -14.41 -2.74 -9.42
N SER A 231 -13.18 -3.28 -9.47
CA SER A 231 -11.96 -2.47 -9.30
C SER A 231 -11.87 -1.30 -10.28
N THR A 232 -12.23 -1.52 -11.55
CA THR A 232 -12.26 -0.46 -12.57
C THR A 232 -13.21 0.68 -12.20
N GLN A 233 -14.44 0.34 -11.78
CA GLN A 233 -15.44 1.33 -11.35
C GLN A 233 -14.99 2.07 -10.09
N TYR A 234 -14.38 1.38 -9.11
CA TYR A 234 -13.89 2.01 -7.90
C TYR A 234 -12.84 3.09 -8.20
N TRP A 235 -11.91 2.82 -9.11
CA TRP A 235 -10.86 3.77 -9.47
C TRP A 235 -11.35 5.02 -10.21
N GLU A 236 -12.56 4.97 -10.83
CA GLU A 236 -13.19 6.16 -11.43
C GLU A 236 -13.82 7.11 -10.39
N VAL A 237 -14.13 6.57 -9.19
CA VAL A 237 -14.87 7.31 -8.17
C VAL A 237 -14.15 7.41 -6.82
N TRP A 238 -13.00 6.81 -6.65
CA TRP A 238 -12.30 6.70 -5.36
C TRP A 238 -12.02 8.05 -4.67
N THR A 239 -11.80 9.14 -5.41
CA THR A 239 -11.66 10.49 -4.85
C THR A 239 -12.99 11.22 -4.68
N LYS A 240 -14.11 10.61 -5.07
CA LYS A 240 -15.44 11.25 -5.08
C LYS A 240 -16.37 10.69 -4.00
N VAL A 241 -16.26 9.40 -3.68
CA VAL A 241 -17.13 8.77 -2.65
C VAL A 241 -16.83 9.35 -1.27
N PRO A 242 -17.86 9.61 -0.44
CA PRO A 242 -17.68 10.22 0.89
C PRO A 242 -16.89 9.35 1.87
N PHE A 243 -17.02 8.03 1.77
CA PHE A 243 -16.36 7.06 2.62
C PHE A 243 -15.91 5.86 1.78
N GLY A 244 -14.64 5.57 1.76
CA GLY A 244 -14.08 4.49 0.96
C GLY A 244 -12.88 3.82 1.64
N PHE A 245 -12.55 2.62 1.19
CA PHE A 245 -11.38 1.87 1.63
C PHE A 245 -10.38 1.75 0.49
N THR A 246 -9.27 2.48 0.57
CA THR A 246 -8.33 2.65 -0.54
C THR A 246 -6.95 2.15 -0.16
N THR A 247 -6.38 1.32 -1.03
CA THR A 247 -5.01 0.83 -0.93
C THR A 247 -4.00 1.90 -1.30
N TRP A 248 -2.93 1.98 -0.52
CA TRP A 248 -1.76 2.82 -0.75
C TRP A 248 -0.49 1.96 -0.83
N ALA A 249 0.18 2.01 -1.96
CA ALA A 249 1.42 1.28 -2.19
C ALA A 249 2.56 1.83 -1.34
N HIS A 250 3.55 0.98 -1.05
CA HIS A 250 4.77 1.37 -0.35
C HIS A 250 5.46 2.57 -1.01
N ARG A 251 5.87 3.52 -0.18
CA ARG A 251 6.79 4.59 -0.53
C ARG A 251 7.97 4.57 0.42
N PRO A 252 9.18 4.93 -0.03
CA PRO A 252 10.37 4.85 0.83
C PRO A 252 10.39 5.89 1.96
N LEU A 253 9.60 6.97 1.84
CA LEU A 253 9.54 8.07 2.80
C LEU A 253 8.10 8.36 3.21
N GLY A 254 7.89 8.63 4.50
CA GLY A 254 6.59 9.05 5.03
C GLY A 254 6.13 10.38 4.47
N VAL A 255 7.03 11.36 4.28
CA VAL A 255 6.69 12.66 3.68
C VAL A 255 6.07 12.50 2.29
N MET A 256 6.49 11.49 1.50
CA MET A 256 5.91 11.23 0.18
C MET A 256 4.46 10.75 0.28
N SER A 257 4.18 9.88 1.24
CA SER A 257 2.81 9.40 1.50
C SER A 257 1.92 10.56 1.95
N LEU A 258 2.39 11.38 2.89
CA LEU A 258 1.64 12.52 3.40
C LEU A 258 1.39 13.59 2.35
N ALA A 259 2.38 13.90 1.50
CA ALA A 259 2.26 14.89 0.44
C ALA A 259 1.20 14.48 -0.60
N LEU A 260 1.18 13.21 -1.00
CA LEU A 260 0.23 12.71 -1.98
C LEU A 260 -1.20 12.62 -1.43
N ALA A 261 -1.34 12.10 -0.19
CA ALA A 261 -2.64 11.73 0.34
C ALA A 261 -3.36 12.84 1.10
N TYR A 262 -2.62 13.83 1.69
CA TYR A 262 -3.22 14.77 2.66
C TYR A 262 -2.90 16.23 2.43
N ARG A 263 -1.99 16.59 1.52
CA ARG A 263 -1.80 18.01 1.15
C ARG A 263 -3.11 18.60 0.65
N SER A 264 -3.50 19.76 1.19
CA SER A 264 -4.73 20.45 0.79
C SER A 264 -4.79 20.66 -0.71
N GLY A 265 -5.90 20.29 -1.33
CA GLY A 265 -6.12 20.42 -2.78
C GLY A 265 -5.30 19.45 -3.65
N GLY A 266 -4.53 18.53 -3.07
CA GLY A 266 -3.79 17.53 -3.82
C GLY A 266 -4.72 16.60 -4.62
N PRO A 267 -4.34 16.19 -5.84
CA PRO A 267 -5.22 15.40 -6.72
C PRO A 267 -5.53 14.01 -6.16
N TRP A 268 -4.68 13.46 -5.29
CA TRP A 268 -4.88 12.16 -4.64
C TRP A 268 -5.35 12.30 -3.18
N ASN A 269 -5.64 13.53 -2.72
CA ASN A 269 -6.24 13.76 -1.42
C ASN A 269 -7.73 13.35 -1.43
N GLU A 270 -7.96 12.06 -1.42
CA GLU A 270 -9.29 11.44 -1.47
C GLU A 270 -10.17 11.77 -0.26
N SER A 271 -9.56 12.08 0.88
CA SER A 271 -10.25 12.53 2.10
C SER A 271 -10.69 13.99 2.05
N ARG A 272 -10.23 14.76 1.04
CA ARG A 272 -10.40 16.22 0.99
C ARG A 272 -9.93 16.92 2.28
N TYR A 273 -8.97 16.31 2.96
CA TYR A 273 -8.39 16.86 4.17
C TYR A 273 -7.77 18.23 3.87
N SER A 274 -7.97 19.17 4.76
CA SER A 274 -7.40 20.50 4.66
C SER A 274 -7.08 21.03 6.05
N ASN A 275 -5.81 21.28 6.30
CA ASN A 275 -5.32 21.86 7.54
C ASN A 275 -4.08 22.70 7.25
N PRO A 276 -4.14 24.05 7.39
CA PRO A 276 -3.02 24.94 7.07
C PRO A 276 -1.76 24.67 7.91
N GLU A 277 -1.90 24.24 9.16
CA GLU A 277 -0.75 23.87 9.99
C GLU A 277 -0.08 22.61 9.47
N PHE A 278 -0.87 21.61 9.10
CA PHE A 278 -0.37 20.39 8.47
C PHE A 278 0.40 20.69 7.18
N ASP A 279 -0.17 21.50 6.27
CA ASP A 279 0.48 21.85 5.01
C ASP A 279 1.80 22.59 5.22
N ARG A 280 1.85 23.51 6.19
CA ARG A 280 3.07 24.24 6.54
C ARG A 280 4.15 23.29 7.09
N LEU A 281 3.79 22.40 8.01
CA LEU A 281 4.70 21.41 8.57
C LEU A 281 5.18 20.41 7.52
N LEU A 282 4.29 19.97 6.63
CA LEU A 282 4.63 19.07 5.54
C LEU A 282 5.66 19.71 4.59
N THR A 283 5.46 20.97 4.21
CA THR A 283 6.42 21.73 3.40
C THR A 283 7.78 21.86 4.11
N GLN A 284 7.78 22.09 5.43
CA GLN A 284 8.99 22.12 6.23
C GLN A 284 9.70 20.77 6.26
N ALA A 285 8.95 19.65 6.43
CA ALA A 285 9.51 18.30 6.43
C ALA A 285 10.16 17.93 5.09
N GLU A 286 9.51 18.28 3.98
CA GLU A 286 10.05 18.09 2.62
C GLU A 286 11.34 18.88 2.39
N GLY A 287 11.51 20.04 3.05
CA GLY A 287 12.71 20.86 2.99
C GLY A 287 13.82 20.46 3.97
N THR A 288 13.60 19.51 4.86
CA THR A 288 14.53 19.12 5.93
C THR A 288 15.30 17.88 5.54
N LEU A 289 16.60 18.01 5.25
CA LEU A 289 17.47 16.88 4.83
C LEU A 289 17.84 15.98 6.00
N ASP A 290 18.16 16.53 7.17
CA ASP A 290 18.51 15.74 8.35
C ASP A 290 17.31 14.91 8.83
N VAL A 291 17.49 13.60 8.88
CA VAL A 291 16.42 12.64 9.21
C VAL A 291 15.90 12.82 10.64
N ASN A 292 16.74 13.18 11.60
CA ASN A 292 16.31 13.33 12.98
C ASN A 292 15.47 14.61 13.15
N SER A 293 15.94 15.72 12.59
CA SER A 293 15.16 16.97 12.55
C SER A 293 13.84 16.79 11.80
N ARG A 294 13.84 16.03 10.69
CA ARG A 294 12.61 15.71 9.96
C ARG A 294 11.66 14.86 10.81
N ARG A 295 12.17 13.88 11.60
CA ARG A 295 11.36 13.05 12.49
C ARG A 295 10.60 13.87 13.54
N GLU A 296 11.19 14.93 14.06
CA GLU A 296 10.50 15.84 15.01
C GLU A 296 9.30 16.53 14.35
N ILE A 297 9.46 16.96 13.11
CA ILE A 297 8.36 17.56 12.33
C ILE A 297 7.30 16.50 12.02
N MET A 298 7.73 15.29 11.63
CA MET A 298 6.83 14.17 11.34
C MET A 298 6.01 13.77 12.56
N ALA A 299 6.58 13.77 13.77
CA ALA A 299 5.84 13.51 15.00
C ALA A 299 4.63 14.46 15.17
N ARG A 300 4.76 15.71 14.81
CA ARG A 300 3.65 16.67 14.82
C ARG A 300 2.62 16.38 13.74
N LEU A 301 3.06 16.08 12.52
CA LEU A 301 2.18 15.70 11.39
C LEU A 301 1.38 14.45 11.72
N GLU A 302 2.02 13.41 12.25
CA GLU A 302 1.41 12.15 12.66
C GLU A 302 0.38 12.38 13.78
N THR A 303 0.71 13.21 14.77
CA THR A 303 -0.20 13.59 15.86
C THR A 303 -1.43 14.34 15.33
N ILE A 304 -1.25 15.28 14.41
CA ILE A 304 -2.37 16.02 13.79
C ILE A 304 -3.30 15.07 13.05
N LEU A 305 -2.75 14.12 12.25
CA LEU A 305 -3.58 13.14 11.54
C LEU A 305 -4.32 12.21 12.50
N GLN A 306 -3.67 11.75 13.58
CA GLN A 306 -4.34 10.97 14.61
C GLN A 306 -5.45 11.76 15.29
N ASP A 307 -5.27 13.05 15.54
CA ASP A 307 -6.26 13.88 16.21
C ASP A 307 -7.41 14.26 15.28
N ASP A 308 -7.13 14.72 14.08
CA ASP A 308 -8.16 15.14 13.11
C ASP A 308 -8.95 13.97 12.51
N GLY A 309 -8.33 12.81 12.36
CA GLY A 309 -8.98 11.55 12.02
C GLY A 309 -9.57 11.45 10.63
N PRO A 310 -8.94 11.93 9.56
CA PRO A 310 -9.47 11.75 8.21
C PRO A 310 -9.48 10.29 7.76
N ILE A 311 -8.74 9.43 8.48
CA ILE A 311 -8.58 8.01 8.17
C ILE A 311 -8.71 7.11 9.40
N VAL A 312 -9.16 5.88 9.14
CA VAL A 312 -8.95 4.71 9.98
C VAL A 312 -8.00 3.79 9.22
N GLN A 313 -6.78 3.65 9.73
CA GLN A 313 -5.73 2.87 9.09
C GLN A 313 -5.29 1.76 10.04
N PRO A 314 -5.85 0.53 9.89
CA PRO A 314 -5.67 -0.52 10.88
C PRO A 314 -4.35 -1.28 10.74
N VAL A 315 -3.79 -1.40 9.53
CA VAL A 315 -2.66 -2.31 9.29
C VAL A 315 -1.64 -1.75 8.30
N TRP A 316 -0.38 -2.15 8.52
CA TRP A 316 0.70 -2.14 7.55
C TRP A 316 0.95 -3.58 7.13
N ARG A 317 0.65 -3.92 5.87
CA ARG A 317 0.85 -5.30 5.42
C ARG A 317 2.32 -5.58 5.11
N ALA A 318 2.79 -6.78 5.42
CA ALA A 318 3.98 -7.29 4.76
C ALA A 318 3.67 -7.65 3.31
N ILE A 319 4.62 -7.47 2.42
CA ILE A 319 4.60 -8.11 1.10
C ILE A 319 5.28 -9.45 1.24
N PHE A 320 4.70 -10.47 0.63
CA PHE A 320 5.29 -11.78 0.50
C PHE A 320 5.11 -12.32 -0.92
N THR A 321 6.04 -13.15 -1.31
CA THR A 321 6.07 -13.81 -2.61
C THR A 321 6.67 -15.19 -2.48
N PHE A 322 6.50 -16.02 -3.49
CA PHE A 322 7.01 -17.37 -3.54
C PHE A 322 7.85 -17.56 -4.81
N GLN A 323 9.02 -18.17 -4.64
CA GLN A 323 9.94 -18.48 -5.75
C GLN A 323 10.28 -19.98 -5.71
N ASP A 324 10.46 -20.60 -6.87
CA ASP A 324 11.05 -21.94 -6.94
C ASP A 324 12.46 -21.89 -6.32
N LYS A 325 12.83 -22.91 -5.57
CA LYS A 325 14.13 -23.02 -4.90
C LYS A 325 15.32 -23.01 -5.86
N ARG A 326 15.09 -23.26 -7.15
CA ARG A 326 16.09 -23.13 -8.22
C ARG A 326 16.44 -21.68 -8.53
N VAL A 327 15.57 -20.72 -8.17
CA VAL A 327 15.82 -19.30 -8.39
C VAL A 327 16.83 -18.80 -7.35
N LEU A 328 18.02 -18.46 -7.82
CA LEU A 328 19.12 -17.95 -6.99
C LEU A 328 19.20 -16.43 -7.08
N GLY A 329 19.70 -15.78 -6.04
CA GLY A 329 19.92 -14.33 -6.01
C GLY A 329 18.65 -13.49 -5.80
N PHE A 330 17.49 -14.10 -5.66
CA PHE A 330 16.24 -13.36 -5.41
C PHE A 330 16.25 -12.68 -4.04
N LYS A 331 15.87 -11.40 -4.04
CA LYS A 331 15.61 -10.61 -2.83
C LYS A 331 14.28 -9.90 -2.99
N VAL A 332 13.37 -10.09 -2.02
CA VAL A 332 12.11 -9.37 -2.03
C VAL A 332 12.35 -7.90 -1.69
N HIS A 333 11.75 -7.02 -2.49
CA HIS A 333 11.82 -5.56 -2.29
C HIS A 333 10.46 -5.02 -1.85
N PRO A 334 10.40 -4.03 -0.92
CA PRO A 334 9.13 -3.47 -0.44
C PRO A 334 8.23 -2.87 -1.54
N SER A 335 8.83 -2.41 -2.64
CA SER A 335 8.12 -1.91 -3.83
C SER A 335 7.98 -2.96 -4.93
N LEU A 336 8.23 -4.24 -4.65
CA LEU A 336 8.19 -5.36 -5.61
C LEU A 336 9.17 -5.20 -6.80
N TYR A 337 10.25 -4.43 -6.65
CA TYR A 337 11.28 -4.36 -7.68
C TYR A 337 12.03 -5.69 -7.78
N ILE A 338 12.23 -6.14 -9.00
CA ILE A 338 12.98 -7.36 -9.29
C ILE A 338 14.33 -6.97 -9.89
N SER A 339 15.41 -7.25 -9.16
CA SER A 339 16.79 -7.05 -9.63
C SER A 339 17.21 -8.20 -10.56
N GLY A 340 16.64 -8.25 -11.76
CA GLY A 340 16.80 -9.36 -12.71
C GLY A 340 18.24 -9.72 -13.02
N HIS A 341 19.18 -8.75 -13.00
CA HIS A 341 20.61 -8.98 -13.24
C HIS A 341 21.29 -9.85 -12.16
N GLN A 342 20.70 -9.94 -10.97
CA GLN A 342 21.19 -10.76 -9.86
C GLN A 342 20.62 -12.18 -9.87
N LEU A 343 19.57 -12.42 -10.67
CA LEU A 343 18.91 -13.72 -10.71
C LEU A 343 19.69 -14.73 -11.55
N ALA A 344 19.65 -15.98 -11.10
CA ALA A 344 20.06 -17.15 -11.87
C ALA A 344 19.08 -18.30 -11.60
N VAL A 345 18.98 -19.24 -12.51
CA VAL A 345 18.19 -20.47 -12.33
C VAL A 345 19.13 -21.66 -12.38
N GLN A 346 19.08 -22.47 -11.32
CA GLN A 346 19.82 -23.71 -11.25
C GLN A 346 19.14 -24.76 -12.14
N SER A 347 19.92 -25.42 -13.01
CA SER A 347 19.46 -26.51 -13.87
C SER A 347 19.07 -27.77 -13.11
#